data_da4bc885207c52fd869c62fa6c78dfe4
#
_entry.id   da4bc885207c52fd869c62fa6c78dfe4
#
_cell.length_a   1.000
_cell.length_b   1.000
_cell.length_c   1.000
_cell.angle_alpha   90.00
_cell.angle_beta   90.00
_cell.angle_gamma   90.00
#
_symmetry.space_group_name_H-M   'P 1'
#
loop_
_entity.id
_entity.type
_entity.pdbx_description
1 polymer ?
#
loop_
_entity_poly.entity_id
_entity_poly.type
_entity_poly.pdbx_seq_one_letter_code
_entity_poly.pdbx_strand_id
1 'polypeptide(L)'
;PEGGFKFNDKLAGKRQDVSEKYVKDQLRKTKMNANIDAHYTAQDWDGFQRLVQASNLQDKDVILRVLSMYKDPEEREQQIRNMSAAFRELADGILPELRRSRLIINYETIGRSDDQIKEQYNADAAKLSADELLYFASLQDTQADQEKVYKKTAELYDKDYRAYNNLATIALSKGDKAAAASYLAKALALDANSAESNANKGLMSLAAGNMAEAEAAIAKGATSETTAYAQGVLSLAKGNYAQAQKLFGDKKTNSAALAQLLAKDYDAASKTLDKVENADAITDYLHAIVAARRGNKFAATSYLKEALKKDPSLKAYAD
;
A
#
# COMPACT_ATOMS: atom_id res chain seq x y z
N PRO A 1 47.78 -7.13 -9.38
CA PRO A 1 48.42 -8.26 -8.73
C PRO A 1 49.56 -8.77 -9.60
N GLU A 2 50.64 -9.15 -8.96
CA GLU A 2 51.94 -9.43 -9.61
C GLU A 2 52.02 -10.75 -10.40
N GLY A 3 50.94 -11.53 -10.53
CA GLY A 3 51.02 -12.91 -11.00
C GLY A 3 50.37 -13.24 -12.35
N GLY A 4 49.88 -12.27 -13.11
CA GLY A 4 49.10 -12.52 -14.33
C GLY A 4 47.76 -13.23 -14.12
N PHE A 5 47.04 -13.49 -15.23
CA PHE A 5 45.65 -14.04 -15.15
C PHE A 5 45.56 -15.38 -14.42
N LYS A 6 46.41 -16.36 -14.73
CA LYS A 6 46.40 -17.69 -14.11
C LYS A 6 46.58 -17.68 -12.61
N PHE A 7 47.45 -16.81 -12.10
CA PHE A 7 47.64 -16.68 -10.65
C PHE A 7 46.43 -16.03 -10.00
N ASN A 8 45.87 -14.99 -10.58
CA ASN A 8 44.72 -14.29 -10.09
C ASN A 8 43.48 -15.20 -10.10
N ASP A 9 43.30 -16.01 -11.13
CA ASP A 9 42.25 -17.00 -11.26
C ASP A 9 42.30 -18.04 -10.11
N LYS A 10 43.48 -18.66 -9.93
CA LYS A 10 43.66 -19.61 -8.81
C LYS A 10 43.45 -18.97 -7.43
N LEU A 11 43.89 -17.72 -7.28
CA LEU A 11 43.72 -17.00 -6.01
C LEU A 11 42.25 -16.61 -5.76
N ALA A 12 41.51 -16.18 -6.80
CA ALA A 12 40.12 -15.83 -6.72
C ALA A 12 39.26 -17.08 -6.42
N GLY A 13 39.52 -18.20 -7.07
CA GLY A 13 38.86 -19.47 -6.74
C GLY A 13 39.05 -19.89 -5.27
N LYS A 14 40.29 -19.86 -4.77
CA LYS A 14 40.54 -20.15 -3.35
C LYS A 14 39.82 -19.21 -2.40
N ARG A 15 39.71 -17.92 -2.74
CA ARG A 15 38.96 -16.94 -1.93
C ARG A 15 37.47 -17.22 -1.96
N GLN A 16 36.91 -17.61 -3.11
CA GLN A 16 35.52 -18.07 -3.22
C GLN A 16 35.28 -19.25 -2.28
N ASP A 17 36.10 -20.32 -2.35
CA ASP A 17 35.95 -21.51 -1.51
C ASP A 17 35.93 -21.17 -0.02
N VAL A 18 36.85 -20.28 0.42
CA VAL A 18 36.92 -19.83 1.82
C VAL A 18 35.68 -19.03 2.23
N SER A 19 35.24 -18.11 1.34
CA SER A 19 34.05 -17.29 1.59
C SER A 19 32.78 -18.13 1.64
N GLU A 20 32.62 -19.07 0.71
CA GLU A 20 31.50 -19.98 0.65
C GLU A 20 31.45 -20.89 1.89
N LYS A 21 32.58 -21.46 2.28
CA LYS A 21 32.70 -22.25 3.50
C LYS A 21 32.29 -21.44 4.73
N TYR A 22 32.79 -20.21 4.84
CA TYR A 22 32.43 -19.32 5.95
C TYR A 22 30.91 -19.08 6.01
N VAL A 23 30.28 -18.74 4.89
CA VAL A 23 28.83 -18.51 4.84
C VAL A 23 28.06 -19.77 5.22
N LYS A 24 28.44 -20.95 4.68
CA LYS A 24 27.84 -22.25 5.06
C LYS A 24 27.94 -22.53 6.55
N ASP A 25 29.09 -22.23 7.17
CA ASP A 25 29.30 -22.43 8.60
C ASP A 25 28.45 -21.47 9.44
N GLN A 26 28.25 -20.20 9.01
CA GLN A 26 27.35 -19.27 9.68
C GLN A 26 25.88 -19.70 9.57
N LEU A 27 25.42 -20.08 8.40
CA LEU A 27 24.05 -20.61 8.19
C LEU A 27 23.79 -21.83 9.08
N ARG A 28 24.75 -22.75 9.20
CA ARG A 28 24.63 -23.93 10.08
C ARG A 28 24.51 -23.53 11.55
N LYS A 29 25.29 -22.56 12.01
CA LYS A 29 25.24 -22.07 13.40
C LYS A 29 23.89 -21.42 13.72
N THR A 30 23.30 -20.72 12.77
CA THR A 30 22.00 -20.06 12.91
C THR A 30 20.81 -20.96 12.59
N LYS A 31 21.06 -22.24 12.20
CA LYS A 31 20.04 -23.19 11.75
C LYS A 31 19.21 -22.70 10.56
N MET A 32 19.81 -21.86 9.72
CA MET A 32 19.18 -21.36 8.51
C MET A 32 19.63 -22.17 7.30
N ASN A 33 18.72 -22.35 6.35
CA ASN A 33 19.00 -22.96 5.05
C ASN A 33 18.93 -21.88 3.97
N ALA A 34 19.93 -21.83 3.10
CA ALA A 34 19.93 -20.99 1.92
C ALA A 34 20.64 -21.71 0.78
N ASN A 35 20.21 -21.46 -0.44
CA ASN A 35 20.94 -21.88 -1.62
C ASN A 35 22.08 -20.88 -1.84
N ILE A 36 23.32 -21.37 -1.94
CA ILE A 36 24.51 -20.54 -2.14
C ILE A 36 24.97 -20.74 -3.58
N ASP A 37 24.92 -19.66 -4.34
CA ASP A 37 25.46 -19.56 -5.67
C ASP A 37 26.73 -18.70 -5.60
N ALA A 38 27.88 -19.37 -5.66
CA ALA A 38 29.18 -18.72 -5.47
C ALA A 38 29.88 -18.54 -6.80
N HIS A 39 30.29 -17.32 -7.07
CA HIS A 39 31.05 -16.95 -8.27
C HIS A 39 32.30 -16.17 -7.90
N TYR A 40 33.30 -16.24 -8.77
CA TYR A 40 34.46 -15.38 -8.66
C TYR A 40 34.80 -14.74 -9.99
N THR A 41 35.51 -13.63 -9.92
CA THR A 41 36.07 -12.93 -11.07
C THR A 41 37.57 -12.80 -10.86
N ALA A 42 38.35 -13.42 -11.73
CA ALA A 42 39.80 -13.41 -11.63
C ALA A 42 40.41 -12.00 -11.77
N GLN A 43 39.84 -11.19 -12.66
CA GLN A 43 40.18 -9.80 -12.92
C GLN A 43 38.91 -8.99 -13.16
N ASP A 44 38.50 -8.17 -12.20
CA ASP A 44 37.29 -7.32 -12.27
C ASP A 44 37.62 -6.00 -13.01
N TRP A 45 37.69 -6.08 -14.32
CA TRP A 45 37.98 -4.92 -15.17
C TRP A 45 36.87 -3.88 -15.15
N ASP A 46 35.63 -4.30 -15.02
CA ASP A 46 34.49 -3.37 -14.91
C ASP A 46 34.48 -2.65 -13.55
N GLY A 47 34.81 -3.36 -12.48
CA GLY A 47 35.01 -2.78 -11.17
C GLY A 47 36.20 -1.81 -11.15
N PHE A 48 37.30 -2.20 -11.80
CA PHE A 48 38.47 -1.34 -11.95
C PHE A 48 38.13 -0.05 -12.69
N GLN A 49 37.46 -0.12 -13.82
CA GLN A 49 37.02 1.04 -14.59
C GLN A 49 36.16 2.00 -13.76
N ARG A 50 35.17 1.46 -13.03
CA ARG A 50 34.29 2.26 -12.16
C ARG A 50 35.06 2.98 -11.05
N LEU A 51 36.00 2.30 -10.40
CA LEU A 51 36.81 2.89 -9.34
C LEU A 51 37.74 3.97 -9.87
N VAL A 52 38.37 3.75 -11.05
CA VAL A 52 39.19 4.76 -11.70
C VAL A 52 38.36 5.98 -12.10
N GLN A 53 37.16 5.79 -12.66
CA GLN A 53 36.25 6.89 -12.99
C GLN A 53 35.88 7.74 -11.78
N ALA A 54 35.65 7.09 -10.63
CA ALA A 54 35.25 7.75 -9.38
C ALA A 54 36.44 8.36 -8.62
N SER A 55 37.70 8.05 -9.00
CA SER A 55 38.88 8.50 -8.32
C SER A 55 39.33 9.92 -8.72
N ASN A 56 40.23 10.50 -7.93
CA ASN A 56 40.91 11.76 -8.21
C ASN A 56 42.32 11.55 -8.78
N LEU A 57 42.58 10.40 -9.40
CA LEU A 57 43.89 10.11 -10.01
C LEU A 57 44.22 11.13 -11.11
N GLN A 58 45.46 11.62 -11.14
CA GLN A 58 45.90 12.61 -12.11
C GLN A 58 45.86 12.06 -13.54
N ASP A 59 46.23 10.80 -13.73
CA ASP A 59 46.28 10.11 -15.03
C ASP A 59 44.99 9.33 -15.36
N LYS A 60 43.89 9.64 -14.71
CA LYS A 60 42.58 8.94 -14.86
C LYS A 60 42.16 8.76 -16.31
N ASP A 61 42.18 9.84 -17.08
CA ASP A 61 41.73 9.83 -18.47
C ASP A 61 42.62 8.97 -19.39
N VAL A 62 43.93 8.95 -19.11
CA VAL A 62 44.88 8.10 -19.85
C VAL A 62 44.62 6.63 -19.55
N ILE A 63 44.41 6.29 -18.28
CA ILE A 63 44.05 4.91 -17.85
C ILE A 63 42.76 4.44 -18.49
N LEU A 64 41.71 5.26 -18.48
CA LEU A 64 40.43 4.95 -19.10
C LEU A 64 40.54 4.77 -20.61
N ARG A 65 41.40 5.55 -21.27
CA ARG A 65 41.71 5.41 -22.70
C ARG A 65 42.39 4.08 -22.98
N VAL A 66 43.38 3.68 -22.19
CA VAL A 66 44.04 2.37 -22.30
C VAL A 66 43.01 1.25 -22.17
N LEU A 67 42.09 1.32 -21.21
CA LEU A 67 41.03 0.35 -21.05
C LEU A 67 40.10 0.23 -22.28
N SER A 68 39.87 1.34 -22.98
CA SER A 68 39.02 1.35 -24.17
C SER A 68 39.75 0.82 -25.43
N MET A 69 41.07 1.03 -25.52
CA MET A 69 41.89 0.68 -26.68
C MET A 69 42.24 -0.82 -26.73
N TYR A 70 42.57 -1.38 -25.58
CA TYR A 70 43.02 -2.77 -25.48
C TYR A 70 41.88 -3.66 -24.96
N LYS A 71 41.46 -4.63 -25.75
CA LYS A 71 40.39 -5.57 -25.36
C LYS A 71 40.92 -6.78 -24.60
N ASP A 72 42.13 -7.18 -24.91
CA ASP A 72 42.81 -8.29 -24.26
C ASP A 72 43.23 -7.93 -22.84
N PRO A 73 42.88 -8.72 -21.82
CA PRO A 73 43.16 -8.43 -20.41
C PRO A 73 44.65 -8.40 -20.07
N GLU A 74 45.48 -9.23 -20.75
CA GLU A 74 46.93 -9.28 -20.51
C GLU A 74 47.59 -8.05 -21.10
N GLU A 75 47.19 -7.66 -22.31
CA GLU A 75 47.66 -6.42 -22.93
C GLU A 75 47.30 -5.18 -22.11
N ARG A 76 46.03 -5.11 -21.60
CA ARG A 76 45.61 -4.04 -20.71
C ARG A 76 46.48 -3.95 -19.47
N GLU A 77 46.73 -5.07 -18.82
CA GLU A 77 47.57 -5.14 -17.62
C GLU A 77 48.98 -4.67 -17.92
N GLN A 78 49.55 -5.10 -19.04
CA GLN A 78 50.91 -4.69 -19.43
C GLN A 78 51.01 -3.20 -19.73
N GLN A 79 50.03 -2.63 -20.43
CA GLN A 79 50.06 -1.19 -20.75
C GLN A 79 49.89 -0.32 -19.49
N ILE A 80 49.02 -0.71 -18.57
CA ILE A 80 48.85 -0.01 -17.29
C ILE A 80 50.11 -0.11 -16.43
N ARG A 81 50.77 -1.29 -16.40
CA ARG A 81 52.04 -1.47 -15.68
C ARG A 81 53.15 -0.60 -16.26
N ASN A 82 53.19 -0.39 -17.58
CA ASN A 82 54.16 0.46 -18.23
C ASN A 82 54.02 1.94 -17.86
N MET A 83 52.89 2.34 -17.32
CA MET A 83 52.62 3.66 -16.75
C MET A 83 53.12 3.71 -15.29
N SER A 84 54.39 3.66 -15.05
CA SER A 84 55.03 3.40 -13.75
C SER A 84 54.58 4.32 -12.59
N ALA A 85 54.27 5.58 -12.83
CA ALA A 85 53.77 6.51 -11.81
C ALA A 85 52.28 6.22 -11.48
N ALA A 86 51.41 6.13 -12.52
CA ALA A 86 50.01 5.81 -12.37
C ALA A 86 49.79 4.42 -11.77
N PHE A 87 50.63 3.43 -12.13
CA PHE A 87 50.52 2.07 -11.57
C PHE A 87 50.73 2.04 -10.05
N ARG A 88 51.64 2.86 -9.51
CA ARG A 88 51.86 2.91 -8.06
C ARG A 88 50.63 3.46 -7.32
N GLU A 89 50.06 4.54 -7.82
CA GLU A 89 48.81 5.09 -7.25
C GLU A 89 47.62 4.11 -7.35
N LEU A 90 47.53 3.38 -8.49
CA LEU A 90 46.52 2.33 -8.66
C LEU A 90 46.73 1.16 -7.70
N ALA A 91 47.98 0.74 -7.47
CA ALA A 91 48.31 -0.36 -6.59
C ALA A 91 47.97 -0.06 -5.13
N ASP A 92 48.13 1.18 -4.69
CA ASP A 92 47.89 1.60 -3.32
C ASP A 92 46.44 2.02 -3.07
N GLY A 93 45.77 2.64 -4.05
CA GLY A 93 44.41 3.20 -3.89
C GLY A 93 43.28 2.38 -4.50
N ILE A 94 43.45 1.84 -5.70
CA ILE A 94 42.37 1.21 -6.46
C ILE A 94 42.39 -0.31 -6.34
N LEU A 95 43.52 -0.96 -6.51
CA LEU A 95 43.61 -2.42 -6.51
C LEU A 95 43.21 -3.08 -5.19
N PRO A 96 43.44 -2.50 -4.00
CA PRO A 96 42.94 -3.05 -2.74
C PRO A 96 41.39 -3.14 -2.69
N GLU A 97 40.69 -2.12 -3.21
CA GLU A 97 39.26 -2.04 -3.26
C GLU A 97 38.60 -3.16 -4.11
N LEU A 98 39.34 -3.71 -5.07
CA LEU A 98 38.90 -4.85 -5.88
C LEU A 98 39.08 -6.19 -5.18
N ARG A 99 39.85 -6.25 -4.09
CA ARG A 99 40.09 -7.48 -3.29
C ARG A 99 38.98 -7.69 -2.27
N ARG A 100 37.72 -7.83 -2.74
CA ARG A 100 36.54 -7.95 -1.89
C ARG A 100 35.72 -9.19 -2.20
N SER A 101 35.04 -9.73 -1.20
CA SER A 101 33.91 -10.62 -1.36
C SER A 101 32.64 -9.79 -1.26
N ARG A 102 31.71 -9.99 -2.20
CA ARG A 102 30.39 -9.36 -2.17
C ARG A 102 29.37 -10.44 -1.84
N LEU A 103 28.63 -10.26 -0.75
CA LEU A 103 27.52 -11.09 -0.39
C LEU A 103 26.23 -10.42 -0.87
N ILE A 104 25.47 -11.11 -1.73
CA ILE A 104 24.14 -10.71 -2.17
C ILE A 104 23.16 -11.72 -1.56
N ILE A 105 22.22 -11.24 -0.80
CA ILE A 105 21.16 -12.05 -0.19
C ILE A 105 19.89 -11.79 -0.95
N ASN A 106 19.42 -12.80 -1.70
CA ASN A 106 18.08 -12.82 -2.27
C ASN A 106 17.20 -13.60 -1.31
N TYR A 107 16.10 -12.98 -0.87
CA TYR A 107 15.14 -13.63 0.00
C TYR A 107 13.72 -13.36 -0.49
N GLU A 108 12.88 -14.34 -0.29
CA GLU A 108 11.44 -14.21 -0.51
C GLU A 108 10.76 -14.11 0.84
N THR A 109 9.95 -13.08 1.02
CA THR A 109 9.14 -12.94 2.23
C THR A 109 7.88 -13.76 2.06
N ILE A 110 7.79 -14.87 2.77
CA ILE A 110 6.56 -15.66 2.84
C ILE A 110 5.66 -15.00 3.88
N GLY A 111 4.55 -14.42 3.43
CA GLY A 111 3.54 -13.85 4.32
C GLY A 111 2.92 -14.92 5.21
N ARG A 112 2.44 -14.54 6.40
CA ARG A 112 1.66 -15.42 7.27
C ARG A 112 0.30 -15.73 6.63
N SER A 113 -0.19 -16.96 6.82
CA SER A 113 -1.58 -17.29 6.50
C SER A 113 -2.54 -16.63 7.48
N ASP A 114 -3.84 -16.57 7.12
CA ASP A 114 -4.89 -16.00 7.97
C ASP A 114 -4.90 -16.62 9.36
N ASP A 115 -4.78 -17.96 9.45
CA ASP A 115 -4.71 -18.66 10.72
C ASP A 115 -3.48 -18.26 11.54
N GLN A 116 -2.31 -18.15 10.90
CA GLN A 116 -1.08 -17.72 11.55
C GLN A 116 -1.17 -16.27 12.05
N ILE A 117 -1.81 -15.38 11.28
CA ILE A 117 -2.05 -13.99 11.72
C ILE A 117 -2.98 -13.98 12.92
N LYS A 118 -4.06 -14.75 12.89
CA LYS A 118 -5.02 -14.87 13.98
C LYS A 118 -4.38 -15.42 15.26
N GLU A 119 -3.62 -16.50 15.15
CA GLU A 119 -2.87 -17.08 16.27
C GLU A 119 -1.87 -16.07 16.85
N GLN A 120 -1.11 -15.40 15.98
CA GLN A 120 -0.13 -14.42 16.41
C GLN A 120 -0.79 -13.18 17.05
N TYR A 121 -1.93 -12.72 16.52
CA TYR A 121 -2.70 -11.63 17.12
C TYR A 121 -3.13 -11.96 18.56
N ASN A 122 -3.63 -13.17 18.77
CA ASN A 122 -4.08 -13.63 20.09
C ASN A 122 -2.92 -13.87 21.06
N ALA A 123 -1.76 -14.32 20.57
CA ALA A 123 -0.59 -14.58 21.40
C ALA A 123 0.18 -13.27 21.70
N ASP A 124 0.46 -12.48 20.70
CA ASP A 124 1.20 -11.21 20.80
C ASP A 124 1.04 -10.40 19.51
N ALA A 125 0.10 -9.47 19.50
CA ALA A 125 -0.19 -8.62 18.35
C ALA A 125 1.00 -7.70 17.94
N ALA A 126 1.92 -7.38 18.87
CA ALA A 126 3.08 -6.54 18.57
C ALA A 126 4.08 -7.18 17.61
N LYS A 127 3.97 -8.49 17.36
CA LYS A 127 4.79 -9.23 16.39
C LYS A 127 4.20 -9.24 14.97
N LEU A 128 3.01 -8.70 14.79
CA LEU A 128 2.40 -8.50 13.49
C LEU A 128 2.78 -7.10 12.97
N SER A 129 3.01 -6.99 11.67
CA SER A 129 3.18 -5.69 11.00
C SER A 129 1.86 -4.90 10.97
N ALA A 130 1.95 -3.59 10.70
CA ALA A 130 0.76 -2.76 10.50
C ALA A 130 -0.13 -3.31 9.37
N ASP A 131 0.46 -3.77 8.27
CA ASP A 131 -0.28 -4.33 7.14
C ASP A 131 -1.01 -5.62 7.51
N GLU A 132 -0.36 -6.52 8.27
CA GLU A 132 -1.00 -7.75 8.76
C GLU A 132 -2.16 -7.45 9.74
N LEU A 133 -2.02 -6.45 10.60
CA LEU A 133 -3.09 -6.04 11.51
C LEU A 133 -4.26 -5.38 10.76
N LEU A 134 -3.98 -4.51 9.79
CA LEU A 134 -5.01 -3.90 8.94
C LEU A 134 -5.74 -4.97 8.12
N TYR A 135 -5.02 -5.93 7.57
CA TYR A 135 -5.60 -7.08 6.87
C TYR A 135 -6.44 -7.94 7.82
N PHE A 136 -5.92 -8.27 9.00
CA PHE A 136 -6.65 -9.05 9.99
C PHE A 136 -7.95 -8.37 10.43
N ALA A 137 -7.96 -7.04 10.53
CA ALA A 137 -9.18 -6.30 10.79
C ALA A 137 -10.24 -6.52 9.69
N SER A 138 -9.83 -6.61 8.41
CA SER A 138 -10.75 -6.86 7.30
C SER A 138 -11.35 -8.27 7.30
N LEU A 139 -10.73 -9.22 7.98
CA LEU A 139 -11.21 -10.59 8.12
C LEU A 139 -12.23 -10.77 9.26
N GLN A 140 -12.49 -9.73 10.06
CA GLN A 140 -13.41 -9.83 11.18
C GLN A 140 -14.87 -9.76 10.71
N ASP A 141 -15.72 -10.65 11.23
CA ASP A 141 -17.13 -10.76 10.88
C ASP A 141 -17.97 -9.58 11.35
N THR A 142 -17.57 -8.94 12.45
CA THR A 142 -18.33 -7.83 13.03
C THR A 142 -17.56 -6.52 13.03
N GLN A 143 -18.27 -5.40 12.82
CA GLN A 143 -17.68 -4.07 12.92
C GLN A 143 -17.07 -3.79 14.30
N ALA A 144 -17.62 -4.39 15.35
CA ALA A 144 -17.09 -4.25 16.71
C ALA A 144 -15.73 -4.95 16.86
N ASP A 145 -15.53 -6.10 16.21
CA ASP A 145 -14.25 -6.79 16.22
C ASP A 145 -13.24 -6.11 15.32
N GLN A 146 -13.66 -5.61 14.15
CA GLN A 146 -12.82 -4.76 13.30
C GLN A 146 -12.29 -3.55 14.08
N GLU A 147 -13.16 -2.86 14.81
CA GLU A 147 -12.79 -1.70 15.63
C GLU A 147 -11.76 -2.04 16.70
N LYS A 148 -11.88 -3.20 17.36
CA LYS A 148 -10.87 -3.66 18.34
C LYS A 148 -9.49 -3.83 17.69
N VAL A 149 -9.44 -4.45 16.52
CA VAL A 149 -8.18 -4.65 15.81
C VAL A 149 -7.60 -3.31 15.36
N TYR A 150 -8.40 -2.41 14.80
CA TYR A 150 -7.91 -1.08 14.40
C TYR A 150 -7.44 -0.23 15.60
N LYS A 151 -8.10 -0.32 16.76
CA LYS A 151 -7.61 0.33 17.98
C LYS A 151 -6.26 -0.23 18.42
N LYS A 152 -6.10 -1.56 18.36
CA LYS A 152 -4.82 -2.20 18.66
C LYS A 152 -3.73 -1.81 17.65
N THR A 153 -4.08 -1.70 16.38
CA THR A 153 -3.17 -1.22 15.34
C THR A 153 -2.73 0.22 15.61
N ALA A 154 -3.67 1.11 15.95
CA ALA A 154 -3.37 2.50 16.27
C ALA A 154 -2.53 2.67 17.56
N GLU A 155 -2.64 1.73 18.50
CA GLU A 155 -1.80 1.68 19.69
C GLU A 155 -0.35 1.28 19.39
N LEU A 156 -0.17 0.24 18.54
CA LEU A 156 1.14 -0.32 18.21
C LEU A 156 1.87 0.51 17.13
N TYR A 157 1.11 1.09 16.22
CA TYR A 157 1.59 1.84 15.04
C TYR A 157 0.97 3.24 15.02
N ASP A 158 1.27 4.03 16.03
CA ASP A 158 0.70 5.37 16.27
C ASP A 158 0.99 6.40 15.18
N LYS A 159 1.95 6.12 14.29
CA LYS A 159 2.32 6.94 13.13
C LYS A 159 1.69 6.46 11.81
N ASP A 160 0.90 5.40 11.83
CA ASP A 160 0.20 4.92 10.63
C ASP A 160 -1.21 5.52 10.59
N TYR A 161 -1.48 6.37 9.59
CA TYR A 161 -2.78 7.05 9.46
C TYR A 161 -3.94 6.10 9.17
N ARG A 162 -3.68 4.93 8.56
CA ARG A 162 -4.70 4.02 8.05
C ARG A 162 -5.60 3.47 9.15
N ALA A 163 -5.02 3.13 10.30
CA ALA A 163 -5.81 2.67 11.45
C ALA A 163 -6.77 3.75 11.95
N TYR A 164 -6.32 5.00 12.06
CA TYR A 164 -7.18 6.12 12.47
C TYR A 164 -8.24 6.43 11.41
N ASN A 165 -7.90 6.37 10.12
CA ASN A 165 -8.88 6.53 9.05
C ASN A 165 -9.99 5.47 9.12
N ASN A 166 -9.65 4.21 9.36
CA ASN A 166 -10.61 3.12 9.45
C ASN A 166 -11.48 3.25 10.71
N LEU A 167 -10.91 3.68 11.83
CA LEU A 167 -11.68 4.02 13.04
C LEU A 167 -12.65 5.18 12.80
N ALA A 168 -12.26 6.18 12.02
CA ALA A 168 -13.14 7.27 11.63
C ALA A 168 -14.30 6.77 10.77
N THR A 169 -14.06 5.87 9.82
CA THR A 169 -15.10 5.24 9.00
C THR A 169 -16.11 4.48 9.86
N ILE A 170 -15.65 3.71 10.85
CA ILE A 170 -16.53 2.99 11.78
C ILE A 170 -17.33 3.99 12.64
N ALA A 171 -16.72 5.05 13.14
CA ALA A 171 -17.41 6.06 13.92
C ALA A 171 -18.49 6.78 13.08
N LEU A 172 -18.19 7.10 11.81
CA LEU A 172 -19.19 7.65 10.87
C LEU A 172 -20.38 6.72 10.66
N SER A 173 -20.13 5.42 10.46
CA SER A 173 -21.22 4.43 10.27
C SER A 173 -22.11 4.28 11.51
N LYS A 174 -21.55 4.52 12.70
CA LYS A 174 -22.28 4.53 13.98
C LYS A 174 -22.98 5.87 14.28
N GLY A 175 -22.78 6.89 13.45
CA GLY A 175 -23.28 8.23 13.69
C GLY A 175 -22.51 9.01 14.78
N ASP A 176 -21.42 8.48 15.28
CA ASP A 176 -20.56 9.17 16.28
C ASP A 176 -19.65 10.19 15.60
N LYS A 177 -20.23 11.36 15.34
CA LYS A 177 -19.53 12.47 14.66
C LYS A 177 -18.32 12.98 15.46
N ALA A 178 -18.36 12.93 16.79
CA ALA A 178 -17.29 13.43 17.64
C ALA A 178 -16.05 12.50 17.56
N ALA A 179 -16.26 11.20 17.71
CA ALA A 179 -15.20 10.22 17.55
C ALA A 179 -14.62 10.23 16.12
N ALA A 180 -15.49 10.30 15.10
CA ALA A 180 -15.06 10.40 13.70
C ALA A 180 -14.16 11.61 13.45
N ALA A 181 -14.54 12.80 13.93
CA ALA A 181 -13.74 14.02 13.81
C ALA A 181 -12.38 13.87 14.49
N SER A 182 -12.34 13.28 15.69
CA SER A 182 -11.10 13.07 16.44
C SER A 182 -10.14 12.12 15.69
N TYR A 183 -10.63 10.99 15.19
CA TYR A 183 -9.81 10.04 14.45
C TYR A 183 -9.35 10.62 13.10
N LEU A 184 -10.22 11.33 12.37
CA LEU A 184 -9.84 12.01 11.13
C LEU A 184 -8.78 13.08 11.32
N ALA A 185 -8.88 13.86 12.40
CA ALA A 185 -7.86 14.85 12.73
C ALA A 185 -6.48 14.20 12.91
N LYS A 186 -6.42 13.04 13.60
CA LYS A 186 -5.18 12.28 13.75
C LYS A 186 -4.68 11.71 12.41
N ALA A 187 -5.55 11.10 11.62
CA ALA A 187 -5.19 10.56 10.32
C ALA A 187 -4.60 11.63 9.39
N LEU A 188 -5.27 12.78 9.29
CA LEU A 188 -4.83 13.89 8.44
C LEU A 188 -3.60 14.66 8.99
N ALA A 189 -3.34 14.58 10.29
CA ALA A 189 -2.09 15.10 10.87
C ALA A 189 -0.89 14.20 10.49
N LEU A 190 -1.11 12.90 10.32
CA LEU A 190 -0.09 11.95 9.89
C LEU A 190 0.12 11.95 8.38
N ASP A 191 -0.98 12.01 7.60
CA ASP A 191 -0.96 12.14 6.14
C ASP A 191 -2.08 13.08 5.67
N ALA A 192 -1.73 14.35 5.47
CA ALA A 192 -2.64 15.40 5.01
C ALA A 192 -3.16 15.16 3.57
N ASN A 193 -2.47 14.33 2.79
CA ASN A 193 -2.80 14.02 1.40
C ASN A 193 -3.48 12.67 1.23
N SER A 194 -3.72 11.92 2.31
CA SER A 194 -4.45 10.65 2.24
C SER A 194 -5.80 10.85 1.54
N ALA A 195 -5.99 10.14 0.44
CA ALA A 195 -7.21 10.21 -0.36
C ALA A 195 -8.43 9.74 0.44
N GLU A 196 -8.29 8.67 1.19
CA GLU A 196 -9.33 8.06 2.01
C GLU A 196 -9.74 8.96 3.17
N SER A 197 -8.77 9.55 3.87
CA SER A 197 -9.04 10.45 4.99
C SER A 197 -9.69 11.75 4.52
N ASN A 198 -9.27 12.28 3.37
CA ASN A 198 -9.91 13.44 2.76
C ASN A 198 -11.33 13.11 2.25
N ALA A 199 -11.56 11.92 1.70
CA ALA A 199 -12.89 11.46 1.32
C ALA A 199 -13.84 11.39 2.54
N ASN A 200 -13.39 10.79 3.65
CA ASN A 200 -14.14 10.72 4.90
C ASN A 200 -14.41 12.13 5.49
N LYS A 201 -13.42 13.03 5.42
CA LYS A 201 -13.63 14.45 5.80
C LYS A 201 -14.72 15.08 4.95
N GLY A 202 -14.72 14.84 3.65
CA GLY A 202 -15.75 15.34 2.75
C GLY A 202 -17.14 14.81 3.05
N LEU A 203 -17.27 13.52 3.37
CA LEU A 203 -18.54 12.93 3.80
C LEU A 203 -19.06 13.55 5.10
N MET A 204 -18.18 13.81 6.06
CA MET A 204 -18.55 14.54 7.29
C MET A 204 -19.05 15.96 6.99
N SER A 205 -18.37 16.67 6.11
CA SER A 205 -18.74 18.03 5.72
C SER A 205 -20.09 18.06 5.00
N LEU A 206 -20.38 17.05 4.14
CA LEU A 206 -21.71 16.87 3.52
C LEU A 206 -22.79 16.64 4.58
N ALA A 207 -22.53 15.78 5.55
CA ALA A 207 -23.47 15.51 6.64
C ALA A 207 -23.70 16.72 7.58
N ALA A 208 -22.77 17.68 7.58
CA ALA A 208 -22.89 18.96 8.27
C ALA A 208 -23.50 20.08 7.39
N GLY A 209 -23.81 19.82 6.12
CA GLY A 209 -24.31 20.80 5.16
C GLY A 209 -23.23 21.71 4.54
N ASN A 210 -21.95 21.46 4.80
CA ASN A 210 -20.83 22.27 4.33
C ASN A 210 -20.36 21.83 2.94
N MET A 211 -21.12 22.17 1.90
CA MET A 211 -20.85 21.73 0.52
C MET A 211 -19.47 22.13 0.02
N ALA A 212 -19.04 23.37 0.23
CA ALA A 212 -17.76 23.88 -0.25
C ALA A 212 -16.56 23.15 0.38
N GLU A 213 -16.62 22.86 1.67
CA GLU A 213 -15.59 22.09 2.37
C GLU A 213 -15.57 20.63 1.88
N ALA A 214 -16.75 20.05 1.66
CA ALA A 214 -16.88 18.69 1.13
C ALA A 214 -16.24 18.55 -0.26
N GLU A 215 -16.54 19.48 -1.17
CA GLU A 215 -15.93 19.50 -2.50
C GLU A 215 -14.42 19.62 -2.43
N ALA A 216 -13.89 20.55 -1.64
CA ALA A 216 -12.46 20.76 -1.47
C ALA A 216 -11.74 19.54 -0.86
N ALA A 217 -12.38 18.85 0.09
CA ALA A 217 -11.82 17.67 0.72
C ALA A 217 -11.84 16.47 -0.26
N ILE A 218 -12.97 16.18 -0.90
CA ILE A 218 -13.11 15.05 -1.83
C ILE A 218 -12.21 15.24 -3.06
N ALA A 219 -12.01 16.48 -3.52
CA ALA A 219 -11.12 16.77 -4.64
C ALA A 219 -9.64 16.45 -4.37
N LYS A 220 -9.22 16.41 -3.11
CA LYS A 220 -7.86 15.99 -2.74
C LYS A 220 -7.65 14.47 -2.88
N GLY A 221 -8.73 13.70 -2.79
CA GLY A 221 -8.68 12.28 -3.07
C GLY A 221 -8.58 12.03 -4.57
N ALA A 222 -7.54 11.34 -5.04
CA ALA A 222 -7.49 10.86 -6.40
C ALA A 222 -8.73 10.01 -6.70
N THR A 223 -9.18 9.99 -7.97
CA THR A 223 -10.27 9.12 -8.39
C THR A 223 -9.81 7.67 -8.29
N SER A 224 -10.14 7.02 -7.19
CA SER A 224 -9.84 5.62 -6.92
C SER A 224 -11.13 4.89 -6.55
N GLU A 225 -11.11 3.59 -6.57
CA GLU A 225 -12.24 2.77 -6.14
C GLU A 225 -12.63 3.08 -4.68
N THR A 226 -11.65 3.35 -3.83
CA THR A 226 -11.84 3.66 -2.41
C THR A 226 -12.52 5.02 -2.18
N THR A 227 -12.29 6.00 -3.06
CA THR A 227 -12.88 7.34 -2.96
C THR A 227 -14.14 7.53 -3.80
N ALA A 228 -14.44 6.59 -4.70
CA ALA A 228 -15.60 6.66 -5.61
C ALA A 228 -16.93 6.81 -4.86
N TYR A 229 -17.06 6.18 -3.67
CA TYR A 229 -18.25 6.32 -2.85
C TYR A 229 -18.49 7.76 -2.40
N ALA A 230 -17.48 8.44 -1.88
CA ALA A 230 -17.59 9.83 -1.45
C ALA A 230 -17.91 10.78 -2.60
N GLN A 231 -17.30 10.55 -3.77
CA GLN A 231 -17.59 11.30 -5.00
C GLN A 231 -19.03 11.05 -5.48
N GLY A 232 -19.53 9.83 -5.34
CA GLY A 232 -20.90 9.47 -5.64
C GLY A 232 -21.90 10.21 -4.75
N VAL A 233 -21.65 10.25 -3.43
CA VAL A 233 -22.48 10.99 -2.47
C VAL A 233 -22.45 12.51 -2.75
N LEU A 234 -21.26 13.04 -3.07
CA LEU A 234 -21.14 14.45 -3.48
C LEU A 234 -21.95 14.73 -4.77
N SER A 235 -21.88 13.84 -5.75
CA SER A 235 -22.63 13.96 -7.00
C SER A 235 -24.15 13.93 -6.76
N LEU A 236 -24.62 13.07 -5.82
CA LEU A 236 -26.00 13.06 -5.36
C LEU A 236 -26.40 14.40 -4.75
N ALA A 237 -25.62 14.92 -3.83
CA ALA A 237 -25.87 16.19 -3.17
C ALA A 237 -25.92 17.37 -4.16
N LYS A 238 -25.18 17.28 -5.26
CA LYS A 238 -25.18 18.28 -6.36
C LYS A 238 -26.29 18.07 -7.40
N GLY A 239 -27.13 17.03 -7.27
CA GLY A 239 -28.16 16.70 -8.25
C GLY A 239 -27.65 15.98 -9.51
N ASN A 240 -26.39 15.58 -9.55
CA ASN A 240 -25.77 14.88 -10.68
C ASN A 240 -26.01 13.37 -10.59
N TYR A 241 -27.28 12.93 -10.69
CA TYR A 241 -27.70 11.57 -10.39
C TYR A 241 -27.10 10.52 -11.33
N ALA A 242 -26.95 10.82 -12.61
CA ALA A 242 -26.33 9.91 -13.58
C ALA A 242 -24.84 9.67 -13.23
N GLN A 243 -24.12 10.73 -12.83
CA GLN A 243 -22.73 10.59 -12.38
C GLN A 243 -22.64 9.82 -11.07
N ALA A 244 -23.57 10.05 -10.16
CA ALA A 244 -23.63 9.30 -8.89
C ALA A 244 -23.83 7.79 -9.14
N GLN A 245 -24.76 7.42 -10.03
CA GLN A 245 -24.96 6.02 -10.43
C GLN A 245 -23.68 5.39 -10.98
N LYS A 246 -22.97 6.09 -11.86
CA LYS A 246 -21.72 5.61 -12.45
C LYS A 246 -20.64 5.37 -11.36
N LEU A 247 -20.54 6.28 -10.39
CA LEU A 247 -19.56 6.22 -9.31
C LEU A 247 -19.88 5.11 -8.28
N PHE A 248 -21.16 4.87 -8.00
CA PHE A 248 -21.56 3.77 -7.13
C PHE A 248 -21.44 2.40 -7.82
N GLY A 249 -21.54 2.33 -9.14
CA GLY A 249 -21.45 1.08 -9.91
C GLY A 249 -22.48 0.04 -9.41
N ASP A 250 -21.98 -1.18 -9.16
CA ASP A 250 -22.82 -2.31 -8.72
C ASP A 250 -22.99 -2.41 -7.20
N LYS A 251 -22.60 -1.39 -6.44
CA LYS A 251 -22.69 -1.40 -4.98
C LYS A 251 -24.15 -1.49 -4.52
N LYS A 252 -24.43 -2.37 -3.55
CA LYS A 252 -25.75 -2.60 -2.99
C LYS A 252 -25.93 -1.81 -1.71
N THR A 253 -26.14 -0.51 -1.86
CA THR A 253 -26.27 0.46 -0.76
C THR A 253 -27.48 1.36 -0.95
N ASN A 254 -27.98 1.93 0.15
CA ASN A 254 -29.06 2.92 0.10
C ASN A 254 -28.71 4.13 -0.76
N SER A 255 -27.44 4.57 -0.75
CA SER A 255 -26.98 5.70 -1.57
C SER A 255 -27.02 5.38 -3.07
N ALA A 256 -26.64 4.16 -3.48
CA ALA A 256 -26.73 3.72 -4.86
C ALA A 256 -28.20 3.64 -5.34
N ALA A 257 -29.07 3.05 -4.50
CA ALA A 257 -30.50 2.98 -4.78
C ALA A 257 -31.13 4.38 -4.87
N LEU A 258 -30.75 5.30 -3.99
CA LEU A 258 -31.21 6.68 -4.04
C LEU A 258 -30.80 7.39 -5.35
N ALA A 259 -29.56 7.17 -5.81
CA ALA A 259 -29.11 7.71 -7.09
C ALA A 259 -29.97 7.19 -8.25
N GLN A 260 -30.27 5.91 -8.28
CA GLN A 260 -31.11 5.26 -9.27
C GLN A 260 -32.57 5.78 -9.20
N LEU A 261 -33.13 5.90 -7.99
CA LEU A 261 -34.45 6.46 -7.75
C LEU A 261 -34.59 7.89 -8.27
N LEU A 262 -33.61 8.76 -7.95
CA LEU A 262 -33.60 10.17 -8.37
C LEU A 262 -33.35 10.32 -9.87
N ALA A 263 -32.64 9.39 -10.49
CA ALA A 263 -32.50 9.28 -11.94
C ALA A 263 -33.74 8.64 -12.63
N LYS A 264 -34.79 8.31 -11.85
CA LYS A 264 -36.05 7.66 -12.29
C LYS A 264 -35.89 6.21 -12.79
N ASP A 265 -34.76 5.56 -12.49
CA ASP A 265 -34.56 4.13 -12.74
C ASP A 265 -35.09 3.31 -11.56
N TYR A 266 -36.43 3.22 -11.49
CA TYR A 266 -37.11 2.57 -10.37
C TYR A 266 -36.88 1.05 -10.31
N ASP A 267 -36.62 0.43 -11.47
CA ASP A 267 -36.36 -1.01 -11.56
C ASP A 267 -34.97 -1.35 -11.01
N ALA A 268 -33.97 -0.56 -11.37
CA ALA A 268 -32.64 -0.72 -10.80
C ALA A 268 -32.64 -0.42 -9.29
N ALA A 269 -33.33 0.66 -8.86
CA ALA A 269 -33.45 1.02 -7.46
C ALA A 269 -34.05 -0.12 -6.62
N SER A 270 -35.15 -0.72 -7.07
CA SER A 270 -35.77 -1.86 -6.40
C SER A 270 -34.80 -3.03 -6.26
N LYS A 271 -34.16 -3.44 -7.37
CA LYS A 271 -33.19 -4.55 -7.38
C LYS A 271 -31.96 -4.30 -6.47
N THR A 272 -31.55 -3.03 -6.35
CA THR A 272 -30.45 -2.66 -5.47
C THR A 272 -30.87 -2.76 -4.01
N LEU A 273 -32.04 -2.22 -3.66
CA LEU A 273 -32.58 -2.26 -2.30
C LEU A 273 -32.82 -3.70 -1.81
N ASP A 274 -33.34 -4.60 -2.69
CA ASP A 274 -33.54 -6.02 -2.38
C ASP A 274 -32.26 -6.75 -1.97
N LYS A 275 -31.06 -6.16 -2.28
CA LYS A 275 -29.73 -6.76 -2.06
C LYS A 275 -28.89 -5.99 -1.03
N VAL A 276 -29.45 -5.03 -0.33
CA VAL A 276 -28.76 -4.33 0.76
C VAL A 276 -28.58 -5.29 1.92
N GLU A 277 -27.33 -5.62 2.27
CA GLU A 277 -27.02 -6.64 3.29
C GLU A 277 -27.48 -6.25 4.70
N ASN A 278 -27.36 -4.97 5.06
CA ASN A 278 -27.77 -4.45 6.37
C ASN A 278 -28.98 -3.52 6.21
N ALA A 279 -30.10 -4.07 5.74
CA ALA A 279 -31.33 -3.33 5.50
C ALA A 279 -31.88 -2.69 6.80
N ASP A 280 -31.99 -1.39 6.78
CA ASP A 280 -32.40 -0.53 7.89
C ASP A 280 -33.75 0.18 7.59
N ALA A 281 -34.13 1.11 8.46
CA ALA A 281 -35.31 1.93 8.25
C ALA A 281 -35.30 2.75 6.96
N ILE A 282 -34.10 3.23 6.56
CA ILE A 282 -33.91 3.99 5.32
C ILE A 282 -34.11 3.08 4.10
N THR A 283 -33.65 1.83 4.17
CA THR A 283 -33.88 0.84 3.09
C THR A 283 -35.39 0.65 2.85
N ASP A 284 -36.17 0.42 3.91
CA ASP A 284 -37.62 0.28 3.78
C ASP A 284 -38.29 1.57 3.30
N TYR A 285 -37.81 2.72 3.77
CA TYR A 285 -38.34 4.01 3.34
C TYR A 285 -38.09 4.25 1.84
N LEU A 286 -36.91 3.90 1.34
CA LEU A 286 -36.59 3.99 -0.11
C LEU A 286 -37.46 2.98 -0.92
N HIS A 287 -37.70 1.77 -0.41
CA HIS A 287 -38.62 0.83 -1.04
C HIS A 287 -40.03 1.42 -1.12
N ALA A 288 -40.50 2.09 -0.04
CA ALA A 288 -41.81 2.76 -0.05
C ALA A 288 -41.88 3.82 -1.17
N ILE A 289 -40.86 4.65 -1.31
CA ILE A 289 -40.81 5.67 -2.37
C ILE A 289 -40.78 5.03 -3.77
N VAL A 290 -39.97 3.99 -3.99
CA VAL A 290 -39.94 3.27 -5.26
C VAL A 290 -41.30 2.68 -5.60
N ALA A 291 -41.97 2.02 -4.64
CA ALA A 291 -43.29 1.44 -4.83
C ALA A 291 -44.33 2.53 -5.17
N ALA A 292 -44.31 3.66 -4.47
CA ALA A 292 -45.19 4.81 -4.74
C ALA A 292 -44.98 5.37 -6.16
N ARG A 293 -43.73 5.53 -6.59
CA ARG A 293 -43.38 6.02 -7.94
C ARG A 293 -43.80 5.06 -9.05
N ARG A 294 -43.90 3.75 -8.74
CA ARG A 294 -44.41 2.72 -9.66
C ARG A 294 -45.94 2.55 -9.58
N GLY A 295 -46.64 3.35 -8.75
CA GLY A 295 -48.07 3.31 -8.62
C GLY A 295 -48.59 2.18 -7.70
N ASN A 296 -47.72 1.42 -7.04
CA ASN A 296 -48.12 0.33 -6.13
C ASN A 296 -48.36 0.88 -4.73
N LYS A 297 -49.57 1.38 -4.50
CA LYS A 297 -49.98 1.99 -3.22
C LYS A 297 -49.94 1.00 -2.05
N PHE A 298 -50.27 -0.26 -2.29
CA PHE A 298 -50.27 -1.27 -1.24
C PHE A 298 -48.86 -1.54 -0.72
N ALA A 299 -47.92 -1.82 -1.62
CA ALA A 299 -46.52 -2.02 -1.28
C ALA A 299 -45.91 -0.77 -0.65
N ALA A 300 -46.16 0.43 -1.19
CA ALA A 300 -45.71 1.69 -0.61
C ALA A 300 -46.11 1.87 0.84
N THR A 301 -47.39 1.62 1.15
CA THR A 301 -47.93 1.72 2.52
C THR A 301 -47.30 0.67 3.44
N SER A 302 -47.10 -0.55 2.96
CA SER A 302 -46.51 -1.64 3.74
C SER A 302 -45.07 -1.32 4.12
N TYR A 303 -44.23 -0.97 3.15
CA TYR A 303 -42.82 -0.59 3.41
C TYR A 303 -42.71 0.67 4.30
N LEU A 304 -43.57 1.67 4.10
CA LEU A 304 -43.56 2.86 4.96
C LEU A 304 -43.89 2.51 6.42
N LYS A 305 -44.85 1.61 6.67
CA LYS A 305 -45.13 1.15 8.03
C LYS A 305 -43.95 0.46 8.69
N GLU A 306 -43.23 -0.40 7.96
CA GLU A 306 -42.01 -1.05 8.47
C GLU A 306 -40.89 -0.03 8.72
N ALA A 307 -40.68 0.93 7.83
CA ALA A 307 -39.71 2.00 8.04
C ALA A 307 -40.00 2.80 9.32
N LEU A 308 -41.27 3.23 9.51
CA LEU A 308 -41.71 4.01 10.69
C LEU A 308 -41.69 3.20 11.97
N LYS A 309 -41.84 1.88 11.91
CA LYS A 309 -41.70 0.98 13.05
C LYS A 309 -40.24 0.88 13.51
N LYS A 310 -39.29 0.84 12.56
CA LYS A 310 -37.84 0.82 12.83
C LYS A 310 -37.33 2.19 13.27
N ASP A 311 -37.79 3.26 12.61
CA ASP A 311 -37.40 4.64 12.92
C ASP A 311 -38.61 5.60 12.79
N PRO A 312 -39.28 5.94 13.93
CA PRO A 312 -40.40 6.87 13.93
C PRO A 312 -40.09 8.29 13.44
N SER A 313 -38.80 8.71 13.46
CA SER A 313 -38.40 10.05 13.03
C SER A 313 -38.64 10.29 11.54
N LEU A 314 -38.64 9.22 10.73
CA LEU A 314 -38.89 9.28 9.28
C LEU A 314 -40.32 9.77 8.95
N LYS A 315 -41.23 9.83 9.93
CA LYS A 315 -42.58 10.39 9.71
C LYS A 315 -42.55 11.81 9.18
N ALA A 316 -41.57 12.60 9.61
CA ALA A 316 -41.40 14.00 9.17
C ALA A 316 -41.12 14.15 7.66
N TYR A 317 -40.73 13.07 7.00
CA TYR A 317 -40.36 13.04 5.56
C TYR A 317 -41.40 12.22 4.74
N ALA A 318 -42.43 11.69 5.36
CA ALA A 318 -43.40 10.77 4.73
C ALA A 318 -44.60 11.47 4.13
N ASP A 319 -44.77 12.78 4.34
CA ASP A 319 -45.78 13.63 3.76
C ASP A 319 -45.31 14.17 2.41
#